data_a6eb2856e93d9c58fd52f8cca27a5473
#
_entry.id   a6eb2856e93d9c58fd52f8cca27a5473
#
_cell.length_a   1.000
_cell.length_b   1.000
_cell.length_c   1.000
_cell.angle_alpha   90.00
_cell.angle_beta   90.00
_cell.angle_gamma   90.00
#
_symmetry.space_group_name_H-M   'P 1'
#
loop_
_entity.id
_entity.type
_entity.pdbx_description
1 polymer ?
#
loop_
_entity_poly.entity_id
_entity_poly.type
_entity_poly.pdbx_seq_one_letter_code
_entity_poly.pdbx_strand_id
1 'polypeptide(L)'
;MFDRDPLEVCITYLAPDVAIGVRPSSIQFVGQAPPNAADAAGGHIKLEPNARFYVNTQEFGVGRSITNDLVVDNPKISRSHLKILIGQDNSYHVQDLGSANGTMLDGKQLEKYQEYHLRSTGEIQLAGILHMTFTDFGATYVTPEVLTVYGLSLSHSDRSVWMQGREDDAFKLSSSEYKFLSMLMESYPNHVTHGMLTQALWDYNTDDPDDEKRSRDALFNIAKRLRDRLQIVDPDYEYIETVRKWGNREGGYKFNKH
;
A
#
# COMPACT_ATOMS: atom_id res chain seq x y z
N MET A 1 -9.41 -22.85 -6.89
CA MET A 1 -8.32 -22.03 -7.42
C MET A 1 -8.94 -20.65 -7.58
N PHE A 2 -8.45 -19.66 -6.85
CA PHE A 2 -9.04 -18.30 -6.90
C PHE A 2 -8.64 -17.70 -8.24
N ASP A 3 -9.61 -17.14 -8.97
CA ASP A 3 -9.43 -16.48 -10.27
C ASP A 3 -8.99 -15.00 -10.07
N ARG A 4 -8.10 -14.79 -9.11
CA ARG A 4 -7.61 -13.48 -8.69
C ARG A 4 -6.14 -13.55 -8.30
N ASP A 5 -5.39 -12.49 -8.58
CA ASP A 5 -4.03 -12.30 -8.07
C ASP A 5 -4.02 -12.23 -6.54
N PRO A 6 -3.09 -12.90 -5.88
CA PRO A 6 -3.04 -12.97 -4.43
C PRO A 6 -2.61 -11.64 -3.81
N LEU A 7 -3.09 -11.38 -2.58
CA LEU A 7 -2.62 -10.27 -1.75
C LEU A 7 -1.23 -10.60 -1.20
N GLU A 8 -0.24 -9.79 -1.52
CA GLU A 8 1.06 -9.86 -0.88
C GLU A 8 1.05 -9.11 0.45
N VAL A 9 1.60 -9.73 1.49
CA VAL A 9 1.79 -9.13 2.81
C VAL A 9 3.26 -9.18 3.17
N CYS A 10 3.80 -8.07 3.67
CA CYS A 10 5.15 -7.94 4.20
C CYS A 10 5.11 -7.47 5.66
N ILE A 11 5.80 -8.15 6.56
CA ILE A 11 5.98 -7.74 7.96
C ILE A 11 7.03 -6.65 8.00
N THR A 12 6.62 -5.39 8.19
CA THR A 12 7.54 -4.23 8.17
C THR A 12 8.07 -3.83 9.54
N TYR A 13 7.31 -4.13 10.59
CA TYR A 13 7.72 -3.89 11.97
C TYR A 13 7.12 -4.93 12.91
N LEU A 14 7.93 -5.35 13.86
CA LEU A 14 7.51 -6.19 14.98
C LEU A 14 8.14 -5.62 16.25
N ALA A 15 7.34 -5.42 17.29
CA ALA A 15 7.86 -4.94 18.57
C ALA A 15 8.88 -5.94 19.16
N PRO A 16 9.86 -5.47 19.95
CA PRO A 16 10.82 -6.34 20.60
C PRO A 16 10.16 -7.47 21.41
N ASP A 17 10.78 -8.64 21.40
CA ASP A 17 10.33 -9.84 22.15
C ASP A 17 8.95 -10.39 21.75
N VAL A 18 8.41 -9.99 20.60
CA VAL A 18 7.16 -10.54 20.05
C VAL A 18 7.48 -11.66 19.06
N ALA A 19 6.89 -12.84 19.29
CA ALA A 19 6.95 -13.92 18.33
C ALA A 19 5.72 -13.88 17.42
N ILE A 20 5.94 -14.10 16.14
CA ILE A 20 4.87 -14.27 15.16
C ILE A 20 5.02 -15.58 14.41
N GLY A 21 3.91 -16.19 14.06
CA GLY A 21 3.89 -17.43 13.29
C GLY A 21 2.73 -17.45 12.32
N VAL A 22 2.93 -18.02 11.13
CA VAL A 22 1.92 -18.12 10.09
C VAL A 22 1.58 -19.59 9.79
N ARG A 23 0.31 -19.86 9.52
CA ARG A 23 -0.15 -21.19 9.11
C ARG A 23 0.27 -21.45 7.66
N PRO A 24 1.05 -22.54 7.39
CA PRO A 24 1.58 -22.81 6.05
C PRO A 24 0.51 -22.98 4.97
N SER A 25 -0.64 -23.58 5.31
CA SER A 25 -1.75 -23.82 4.37
C SER A 25 -2.49 -22.54 3.95
N SER A 26 -2.30 -21.44 4.67
CA SER A 26 -3.00 -20.18 4.43
C SER A 26 -2.19 -19.20 3.59
N ILE A 27 -0.93 -19.54 3.27
CA ILE A 27 0.00 -18.63 2.57
C ILE A 27 0.84 -19.35 1.53
N GLN A 28 1.47 -18.52 0.66
CA GLN A 28 2.60 -18.91 -0.17
C GLN A 28 3.72 -17.88 0.03
N PHE A 29 4.95 -18.33 0.36
CA PHE A 29 6.08 -17.41 0.53
C PHE A 29 6.48 -16.75 -0.78
N VAL A 30 6.87 -15.47 -0.71
CA VAL A 30 7.51 -14.76 -1.82
C VAL A 30 8.99 -15.13 -1.82
N GLY A 31 9.45 -15.85 -2.85
CA GLY A 31 10.81 -16.37 -2.91
C GLY A 31 11.01 -17.65 -2.10
N GLN A 32 12.15 -17.76 -1.42
CA GLN A 32 12.51 -18.97 -0.69
C GLN A 32 11.81 -19.01 0.69
N ALA A 33 11.15 -20.13 0.98
CA ALA A 33 10.56 -20.35 2.30
C ALA A 33 11.66 -20.38 3.40
N PRO A 34 11.35 -19.91 4.62
CA PRO A 34 12.32 -19.99 5.72
C PRO A 34 12.69 -21.46 6.03
N PRO A 35 13.93 -21.70 6.51
CA PRO A 35 14.44 -23.07 6.71
C PRO A 35 13.62 -23.90 7.69
N ASN A 36 12.86 -23.28 8.60
CA ASN A 36 11.96 -23.94 9.55
C ASN A 36 10.57 -24.30 8.94
N ALA A 37 10.33 -23.96 7.67
CA ALA A 37 9.03 -24.24 7.03
C ALA A 37 8.75 -25.74 6.89
N ALA A 38 9.77 -26.57 6.71
CA ALA A 38 9.64 -28.02 6.55
C ALA A 38 9.23 -28.75 7.85
N ASP A 39 9.56 -28.17 9.03
CA ASP A 39 9.32 -28.77 10.33
C ASP A 39 7.95 -28.42 10.94
N ALA A 40 7.18 -27.57 10.27
CA ALA A 40 5.91 -27.05 10.75
C ALA A 40 4.72 -28.02 10.51
N ALA A 41 4.90 -29.32 10.67
CA ALA A 41 3.87 -30.33 10.45
C ALA A 41 2.62 -30.06 11.32
N GLY A 42 1.65 -29.30 10.77
CA GLY A 42 0.41 -28.91 11.44
C GLY A 42 0.50 -27.69 12.37
N GLY A 43 1.66 -27.05 12.46
CA GLY A 43 1.93 -25.85 13.29
C GLY A 43 2.03 -24.56 12.49
N HIS A 44 2.47 -23.50 13.17
CA HIS A 44 2.76 -22.21 12.56
C HIS A 44 4.27 -22.08 12.28
N ILE A 45 4.62 -21.57 11.11
CA ILE A 45 6.00 -21.24 10.75
C ILE A 45 6.35 -19.91 11.42
N LYS A 46 7.44 -19.88 12.19
CA LYS A 46 7.94 -18.62 12.77
C LYS A 46 8.36 -17.67 11.65
N LEU A 47 7.88 -16.42 11.73
CA LEU A 47 8.27 -15.36 10.82
C LEU A 47 9.25 -14.40 11.50
N GLU A 48 10.13 -13.81 10.70
CA GLU A 48 11.02 -12.72 11.10
C GLU A 48 10.58 -11.41 10.44
N PRO A 49 11.00 -10.24 10.92
CA PRO A 49 10.79 -8.97 10.23
C PRO A 49 11.25 -9.05 8.76
N ASN A 50 10.52 -8.38 7.87
CA ASN A 50 10.65 -8.42 6.42
C ASN A 50 10.22 -9.74 5.76
N ALA A 51 9.60 -10.68 6.49
CA ALA A 51 8.96 -11.83 5.87
C ALA A 51 7.86 -11.38 4.90
N ARG A 52 7.83 -11.98 3.70
CA ARG A 52 6.86 -11.67 2.64
C ARG A 52 6.15 -12.95 2.22
N PHE A 53 4.84 -12.86 2.09
CA PHE A 53 4.00 -13.99 1.67
C PHE A 53 2.73 -13.52 0.97
N TYR A 54 2.18 -14.38 0.13
CA TYR A 54 0.85 -14.22 -0.47
C TYR A 54 -0.21 -14.87 0.41
N VAL A 55 -1.31 -14.18 0.63
CA VAL A 55 -2.50 -14.74 1.29
C VAL A 55 -3.24 -15.65 0.31
N ASN A 56 -3.50 -16.91 0.73
CA ASN A 56 -3.99 -17.98 -0.13
C ASN A 56 -5.38 -18.49 0.30
N THR A 57 -6.09 -17.73 1.14
CA THR A 57 -7.41 -18.08 1.69
C THR A 57 -8.42 -16.98 1.43
N GLN A 58 -9.71 -17.34 1.41
CA GLN A 58 -10.80 -16.35 1.30
C GLN A 58 -10.93 -15.47 2.53
N GLU A 59 -10.55 -15.99 3.68
CA GLU A 59 -10.52 -15.28 4.95
C GLU A 59 -9.21 -15.61 5.64
N PHE A 60 -8.45 -14.60 6.04
CA PHE A 60 -7.15 -14.71 6.71
C PHE A 60 -7.23 -14.02 8.06
N GLY A 61 -7.27 -14.81 9.13
CA GLY A 61 -7.39 -14.33 10.50
C GLY A 61 -6.05 -13.96 11.11
N VAL A 62 -6.01 -12.85 11.82
CA VAL A 62 -4.84 -12.36 12.58
C VAL A 62 -5.21 -12.14 14.04
N GLY A 63 -4.40 -12.65 14.96
CA GLY A 63 -4.64 -12.49 16.38
C GLY A 63 -3.73 -13.35 17.25
N ARG A 64 -3.95 -13.32 18.56
CA ARG A 64 -3.12 -14.05 19.53
C ARG A 64 -3.49 -15.54 19.66
N SER A 65 -4.72 -15.93 19.29
CA SER A 65 -5.12 -17.35 19.35
C SER A 65 -4.42 -18.15 18.28
N ILE A 66 -4.00 -19.38 18.62
CA ILE A 66 -3.44 -20.36 17.68
C ILE A 66 -4.41 -20.77 16.55
N THR A 67 -5.68 -20.41 16.69
CA THR A 67 -6.70 -20.66 15.65
C THR A 67 -6.61 -19.70 14.46
N ASN A 68 -5.88 -18.57 14.59
CA ASN A 68 -5.69 -17.62 13.49
C ASN A 68 -4.67 -18.17 12.47
N ASP A 69 -4.66 -17.56 11.30
CA ASP A 69 -3.69 -17.87 10.24
C ASP A 69 -2.35 -17.17 10.52
N LEU A 70 -2.37 -15.94 11.02
CA LEU A 70 -1.21 -15.23 11.56
C LEU A 70 -1.37 -15.07 13.08
N VAL A 71 -0.52 -15.75 13.83
CA VAL A 71 -0.51 -15.70 15.29
C VAL A 71 0.52 -14.69 15.75
N VAL A 72 0.11 -13.75 16.59
CA VAL A 72 0.97 -12.72 17.19
C VAL A 72 0.98 -12.93 18.70
N ASP A 73 2.06 -13.48 19.24
CA ASP A 73 2.17 -13.80 20.67
C ASP A 73 2.50 -12.56 21.49
N ASN A 74 1.46 -11.75 21.74
CA ASN A 74 1.54 -10.58 22.58
C ASN A 74 0.20 -10.30 23.29
N PRO A 75 0.19 -9.99 24.61
CA PRO A 75 -1.05 -9.76 25.37
C PRO A 75 -1.86 -8.54 24.90
N LYS A 76 -1.25 -7.57 24.22
CA LYS A 76 -1.95 -6.43 23.63
C LYS A 76 -2.74 -6.79 22.37
N ILE A 77 -2.46 -7.95 21.77
CA ILE A 77 -3.21 -8.46 20.61
C ILE A 77 -4.39 -9.29 21.10
N SER A 78 -5.57 -9.02 20.57
CA SER A 78 -6.79 -9.79 20.90
C SER A 78 -6.70 -11.21 20.34
N ARG A 79 -7.44 -12.17 20.95
CA ARG A 79 -7.45 -13.58 20.50
C ARG A 79 -7.79 -13.70 19.01
N SER A 80 -8.86 -13.01 18.59
CA SER A 80 -9.15 -12.70 17.18
C SER A 80 -9.10 -11.17 17.10
N HIS A 81 -8.16 -10.61 16.35
CA HIS A 81 -7.91 -9.16 16.31
C HIS A 81 -8.52 -8.53 15.08
N LEU A 82 -8.11 -9.02 13.93
CA LEU A 82 -8.64 -8.63 12.64
C LEU A 82 -8.75 -9.84 11.70
N LYS A 83 -9.44 -9.65 10.60
CA LYS A 83 -9.39 -10.54 9.46
C LYS A 83 -9.22 -9.75 8.15
N ILE A 84 -8.55 -10.36 7.19
CA ILE A 84 -8.54 -9.96 5.79
C ILE A 84 -9.43 -10.94 5.04
N LEU A 85 -10.32 -10.45 4.19
CA LEU A 85 -11.27 -11.28 3.44
C LEU A 85 -11.42 -10.78 2.01
N ILE A 86 -11.86 -11.69 1.12
CA ILE A 86 -12.28 -11.34 -0.24
C ILE A 86 -13.77 -11.00 -0.18
N GLY A 87 -14.11 -9.75 -0.54
CA GLY A 87 -15.49 -9.27 -0.59
C GLY A 87 -16.29 -9.81 -1.80
N GLN A 88 -17.58 -9.48 -1.85
CA GLN A 88 -18.46 -9.87 -2.96
C GLN A 88 -18.05 -9.23 -4.31
N ASP A 89 -17.36 -8.10 -4.25
CA ASP A 89 -16.80 -7.38 -5.40
C ASP A 89 -15.47 -7.97 -5.87
N ASN A 90 -15.06 -9.11 -5.31
CA ASN A 90 -13.77 -9.76 -5.57
C ASN A 90 -12.55 -8.88 -5.18
N SER A 91 -12.71 -7.93 -4.26
CA SER A 91 -11.63 -7.12 -3.70
C SER A 91 -11.25 -7.59 -2.29
N TYR A 92 -10.04 -7.26 -1.83
CA TYR A 92 -9.64 -7.52 -0.46
C TYR A 92 -10.16 -6.45 0.48
N HIS A 93 -10.65 -6.90 1.63
CA HIS A 93 -11.14 -6.07 2.71
C HIS A 93 -10.44 -6.45 4.02
N VAL A 94 -10.35 -5.49 4.94
CA VAL A 94 -9.93 -5.72 6.32
C VAL A 94 -11.05 -5.36 7.28
N GLN A 95 -11.19 -6.14 8.35
CA GLN A 95 -12.18 -5.90 9.40
C GLN A 95 -11.53 -6.09 10.78
N ASP A 96 -11.63 -5.08 11.65
CA ASP A 96 -11.32 -5.23 13.07
C ASP A 96 -12.43 -6.03 13.77
N LEU A 97 -12.09 -7.10 14.45
CA LEU A 97 -13.04 -8.03 15.09
C LEU A 97 -13.39 -7.64 16.54
N GLY A 98 -13.40 -6.35 16.83
CA GLY A 98 -13.66 -5.82 18.17
C GLY A 98 -12.42 -5.84 19.05
N SER A 99 -11.25 -5.61 18.47
CA SER A 99 -9.98 -5.66 19.18
C SER A 99 -9.93 -4.70 20.37
N ALA A 100 -9.16 -5.05 21.40
CA ALA A 100 -9.04 -4.24 22.61
C ALA A 100 -8.24 -2.96 22.39
N ASN A 101 -7.15 -3.04 21.59
CA ASN A 101 -6.21 -1.95 21.37
C ASN A 101 -6.26 -1.36 19.97
N GLY A 102 -7.19 -1.84 19.14
CA GLY A 102 -7.50 -1.27 17.84
C GLY A 102 -6.56 -1.68 16.71
N THR A 103 -7.06 -1.48 15.52
CA THR A 103 -6.38 -1.65 14.22
C THR A 103 -6.34 -0.32 13.51
N MET A 104 -5.23 0.01 12.87
CA MET A 104 -5.11 1.17 11.99
C MET A 104 -4.89 0.70 10.55
N LEU A 105 -5.53 1.36 9.60
CA LEU A 105 -5.31 1.22 8.16
C LEU A 105 -4.87 2.59 7.62
N ASP A 106 -3.68 2.65 7.03
CA ASP A 106 -3.09 3.87 6.47
C ASP A 106 -3.11 5.05 7.45
N GLY A 107 -2.80 4.77 8.74
CA GLY A 107 -2.78 5.77 9.80
C GLY A 107 -4.15 6.17 10.36
N LYS A 108 -5.26 5.57 9.88
CA LYS A 108 -6.61 5.81 10.40
C LYS A 108 -7.09 4.63 11.25
N GLN A 109 -7.63 4.93 12.43
CA GLN A 109 -8.27 3.93 13.30
C GLN A 109 -9.49 3.32 12.60
N LEU A 110 -9.57 2.00 12.54
CA LEU A 110 -10.75 1.29 12.04
C LEU A 110 -11.87 1.26 13.09
N GLU A 111 -13.10 1.38 12.63
CA GLU A 111 -14.27 1.06 13.45
C GLU A 111 -14.43 -0.45 13.55
N LYS A 112 -14.80 -0.91 14.76
CA LYS A 112 -14.97 -2.35 15.03
C LYS A 112 -16.09 -2.93 14.18
N TYR A 113 -15.85 -4.12 13.64
CA TYR A 113 -16.80 -4.91 12.86
C TYR A 113 -17.21 -4.28 11.51
N GLN A 114 -16.61 -3.15 11.13
CA GLN A 114 -16.80 -2.56 9.81
C GLN A 114 -15.74 -3.08 8.83
N GLU A 115 -16.16 -3.38 7.61
CA GLU A 115 -15.26 -3.78 6.52
C GLU A 115 -14.72 -2.54 5.81
N TYR A 116 -13.42 -2.55 5.56
CA TYR A 116 -12.71 -1.50 4.83
C TYR A 116 -11.98 -2.13 3.65
N HIS A 117 -12.21 -1.58 2.47
CA HIS A 117 -11.55 -2.00 1.25
C HIS A 117 -10.04 -1.76 1.35
N LEU A 118 -9.24 -2.79 1.05
CA LEU A 118 -7.79 -2.65 0.90
C LEU A 118 -7.50 -2.14 -0.53
N ARG A 119 -6.85 -1.00 -0.62
CA ARG A 119 -6.40 -0.44 -1.90
C ARG A 119 -5.27 -1.30 -2.46
N SER A 120 -4.67 -0.90 -3.62
CA SER A 120 -3.56 -1.67 -4.23
C SER A 120 -2.37 -1.82 -3.30
N THR A 121 -2.12 -0.84 -2.46
CA THR A 121 -1.05 -0.89 -1.45
C THR A 121 -1.44 -0.07 -0.22
N GLY A 122 -0.96 -0.46 0.94
CA GLY A 122 -1.20 0.26 2.18
C GLY A 122 -0.53 -0.40 3.38
N GLU A 123 -0.80 0.13 4.55
CA GLU A 123 -0.26 -0.35 5.82
C GLU A 123 -1.36 -0.67 6.82
N ILE A 124 -1.27 -1.83 7.45
CA ILE A 124 -2.10 -2.24 8.57
C ILE A 124 -1.22 -2.29 9.83
N GLN A 125 -1.67 -1.63 10.90
CA GLN A 125 -0.99 -1.63 12.19
C GLN A 125 -1.92 -2.20 13.27
N LEU A 126 -1.41 -3.13 14.07
CA LEU A 126 -2.13 -3.77 15.17
C LEU A 126 -1.52 -3.34 16.50
N ALA A 127 -2.30 -2.59 17.29
CA ALA A 127 -1.95 -2.22 18.69
C ALA A 127 -0.55 -1.59 18.87
N GLY A 128 0.09 -1.06 17.80
CA GLY A 128 1.49 -0.62 17.80
C GLY A 128 2.52 -1.75 18.00
N ILE A 129 2.09 -3.01 17.85
CA ILE A 129 2.92 -4.22 18.05
C ILE A 129 3.39 -4.81 16.73
N LEU A 130 2.51 -4.85 15.74
CA LEU A 130 2.78 -5.40 14.41
C LEU A 130 2.37 -4.39 13.35
N HIS A 131 3.27 -4.12 12.41
CA HIS A 131 2.97 -3.39 11.19
C HIS A 131 3.18 -4.31 9.99
N MET A 132 2.24 -4.28 9.08
CA MET A 132 2.25 -5.04 7.83
C MET A 132 1.95 -4.11 6.67
N THR A 133 2.75 -4.12 5.63
CA THR A 133 2.33 -3.55 4.35
C THR A 133 1.69 -4.64 3.51
N PHE A 134 0.73 -4.24 2.69
CA PHE A 134 0.09 -5.13 1.73
C PHE A 134 0.18 -4.56 0.32
N THR A 135 0.17 -5.46 -0.67
CA THR A 135 0.06 -5.12 -2.09
C THR A 135 -0.93 -6.07 -2.75
N ASP A 136 -1.99 -5.52 -3.30
CA ASP A 136 -2.98 -6.24 -4.09
C ASP A 136 -2.70 -6.02 -5.58
N PHE A 137 -2.09 -7.00 -6.24
CA PHE A 137 -1.76 -6.94 -7.67
C PHE A 137 -2.97 -7.13 -8.57
N GLY A 138 -4.04 -7.76 -8.07
CA GLY A 138 -5.27 -8.03 -8.80
C GLY A 138 -6.39 -7.02 -8.51
N ALA A 139 -6.09 -5.96 -7.77
CA ALA A 139 -7.07 -4.91 -7.52
C ALA A 139 -7.50 -4.28 -8.86
N THR A 140 -8.62 -4.76 -9.37
CA THR A 140 -9.32 -4.03 -10.41
C THR A 140 -9.94 -2.82 -9.71
N TYR A 141 -9.20 -1.71 -9.68
CA TYR A 141 -9.77 -0.48 -9.17
C TYR A 141 -10.98 -0.11 -9.99
N VAL A 142 -12.13 -0.09 -9.34
CA VAL A 142 -13.08 0.97 -9.65
C VAL A 142 -12.45 2.22 -9.04
N THR A 143 -11.50 2.83 -9.74
CA THR A 143 -11.01 4.15 -9.36
C THR A 143 -12.25 5.01 -9.22
N PRO A 144 -12.46 5.68 -8.06
CA PRO A 144 -13.54 6.65 -7.99
C PRO A 144 -13.36 7.56 -9.20
N GLU A 145 -14.42 7.86 -9.92
CA GLU A 145 -14.35 8.69 -11.13
C GLU A 145 -13.54 9.96 -10.88
N VAL A 146 -13.54 10.42 -9.64
CA VAL A 146 -12.76 11.54 -9.14
C VAL A 146 -12.04 11.15 -7.84
N LEU A 147 -10.71 11.22 -7.84
CA LEU A 147 -9.87 11.09 -6.65
C LEU A 147 -9.63 12.48 -6.06
N THR A 148 -10.02 12.70 -4.80
CA THR A 148 -9.77 13.97 -4.10
C THR A 148 -8.86 13.74 -2.89
N VAL A 149 -7.74 14.47 -2.85
CA VAL A 149 -6.79 14.45 -1.74
C VAL A 149 -6.44 15.89 -1.38
N TYR A 150 -6.77 16.31 -0.15
CA TYR A 150 -6.52 17.67 0.37
C TYR A 150 -6.96 18.81 -0.57
N GLY A 151 -8.19 18.71 -1.05
CA GLY A 151 -8.79 19.71 -1.91
C GLY A 151 -8.39 19.64 -3.38
N LEU A 152 -7.31 18.95 -3.73
CA LEU A 152 -6.97 18.68 -5.13
C LEU A 152 -7.77 17.47 -5.62
N SER A 153 -8.53 17.63 -6.70
CA SER A 153 -9.35 16.62 -7.33
C SER A 153 -8.78 16.22 -8.69
N LEU A 154 -8.72 14.92 -8.96
CA LEU A 154 -8.25 14.33 -10.21
C LEU A 154 -9.33 13.43 -10.80
N SER A 155 -9.79 13.74 -12.01
CA SER A 155 -10.72 12.89 -12.76
C SER A 155 -9.97 11.77 -13.49
N HIS A 156 -10.42 10.53 -13.30
CA HIS A 156 -9.88 9.37 -14.00
C HIS A 156 -10.48 9.20 -15.40
N SER A 157 -11.69 9.72 -15.63
CA SER A 157 -12.39 9.58 -16.92
C SER A 157 -11.78 10.44 -18.02
N ASP A 158 -11.42 11.71 -17.71
CA ASP A 158 -10.92 12.66 -18.70
C ASP A 158 -9.55 13.26 -18.39
N ARG A 159 -8.94 12.83 -17.27
CA ARG A 159 -7.62 13.25 -16.79
C ARG A 159 -7.53 14.74 -16.44
N SER A 160 -8.65 15.35 -16.08
CA SER A 160 -8.66 16.72 -15.58
C SER A 160 -8.32 16.79 -14.09
N VAL A 161 -7.72 17.89 -13.68
CA VAL A 161 -7.37 18.18 -12.29
C VAL A 161 -7.84 19.60 -11.94
N TRP A 162 -8.36 19.78 -10.72
CA TRP A 162 -8.87 21.05 -10.22
C TRP A 162 -8.83 21.10 -8.71
N MET A 163 -8.97 22.30 -8.15
CA MET A 163 -9.21 22.50 -6.72
C MET A 163 -10.69 22.35 -6.41
N GLN A 164 -11.01 21.70 -5.31
CA GLN A 164 -12.39 21.57 -4.83
C GLN A 164 -13.04 22.95 -4.68
N GLY A 165 -14.19 23.16 -5.33
CA GLY A 165 -14.86 24.45 -5.40
C GLY A 165 -14.32 25.40 -6.48
N ARG A 166 -13.42 24.93 -7.36
CA ARG A 166 -12.89 25.64 -8.53
C ARG A 166 -12.87 24.76 -9.77
N GLU A 167 -13.97 24.09 -10.04
CA GLU A 167 -14.12 23.14 -11.15
C GLU A 167 -13.94 23.83 -12.51
N ASP A 168 -14.28 25.12 -12.60
CA ASP A 168 -14.12 25.94 -13.82
C ASP A 168 -12.64 26.17 -14.19
N ASP A 169 -11.72 26.06 -13.23
CA ASP A 169 -10.27 26.20 -13.43
C ASP A 169 -9.59 24.86 -13.78
N ALA A 170 -10.38 23.82 -14.05
CA ALA A 170 -9.86 22.48 -14.36
C ALA A 170 -8.99 22.47 -15.61
N PHE A 171 -7.87 21.75 -15.56
CA PHE A 171 -7.00 21.56 -16.72
C PHE A 171 -6.67 20.07 -16.94
N LYS A 172 -6.48 19.69 -18.21
CA LYS A 172 -6.19 18.30 -18.58
C LYS A 172 -4.70 17.99 -18.48
N LEU A 173 -4.41 16.80 -17.95
CA LEU A 173 -3.08 16.24 -17.86
C LEU A 173 -2.75 15.39 -19.11
N SER A 174 -1.47 15.37 -19.50
CA SER A 174 -0.95 14.34 -20.41
C SER A 174 -1.02 12.95 -19.75
N SER A 175 -0.92 11.88 -20.52
CA SER A 175 -0.96 10.52 -19.97
C SER A 175 0.11 10.26 -18.91
N SER A 176 1.33 10.78 -19.11
CA SER A 176 2.43 10.62 -18.16
C SER A 176 2.24 11.46 -16.90
N GLU A 177 1.76 12.71 -17.02
CA GLU A 177 1.44 13.57 -15.89
C GLU A 177 0.30 12.99 -15.05
N TYR A 178 -0.74 12.47 -15.72
CA TYR A 178 -1.86 11.81 -15.06
C TYR A 178 -1.40 10.57 -14.27
N LYS A 179 -0.68 9.63 -14.91
CA LYS A 179 -0.16 8.43 -14.22
C LYS A 179 0.75 8.79 -13.04
N PHE A 180 1.62 9.79 -13.21
CA PHE A 180 2.50 10.25 -12.15
C PHE A 180 1.70 10.82 -10.97
N LEU A 181 0.76 11.73 -11.22
CA LEU A 181 -0.02 12.38 -10.16
C LEU A 181 -0.98 11.40 -9.47
N SER A 182 -1.67 10.53 -10.22
CA SER A 182 -2.57 9.53 -9.62
C SER A 182 -1.83 8.60 -8.67
N MET A 183 -0.65 8.10 -9.06
CA MET A 183 0.17 7.26 -8.18
C MET A 183 0.57 7.96 -6.88
N LEU A 184 0.93 9.25 -6.93
CA LEU A 184 1.26 10.01 -5.72
C LEU A 184 0.04 10.21 -4.83
N MET A 185 -1.10 10.58 -5.41
CA MET A 185 -2.34 10.80 -4.66
C MET A 185 -2.89 9.50 -4.06
N GLU A 186 -2.84 8.39 -4.81
CA GLU A 186 -3.25 7.06 -4.34
C GLU A 186 -2.34 6.50 -3.25
N SER A 187 -1.03 6.79 -3.34
CA SER A 187 -0.04 6.33 -2.35
C SER A 187 0.03 7.18 -1.10
N TYR A 188 -0.67 8.33 -1.07
CA TYR A 188 -0.64 9.22 0.09
C TYR A 188 -1.04 8.47 1.38
N PRO A 189 -0.34 8.64 2.51
CA PRO A 189 0.77 9.58 2.80
C PRO A 189 2.19 9.08 2.43
N ASN A 190 2.31 7.91 1.81
CA ASN A 190 3.58 7.30 1.47
C ASN A 190 4.22 7.97 0.25
N HIS A 191 5.54 7.81 0.10
CA HIS A 191 6.23 8.23 -1.12
C HIS A 191 6.23 7.09 -2.15
N VAL A 192 6.26 7.45 -3.42
CA VAL A 192 6.43 6.54 -4.56
C VAL A 192 7.88 6.62 -5.01
N THR A 193 8.57 5.48 -5.09
CA THR A 193 9.99 5.44 -5.46
C THR A 193 10.21 5.73 -6.94
N HIS A 194 11.44 6.11 -7.33
CA HIS A 194 11.78 6.30 -8.74
C HIS A 194 11.55 5.01 -9.55
N GLY A 195 11.92 3.85 -8.99
CA GLY A 195 11.70 2.56 -9.65
C GLY A 195 10.24 2.26 -9.92
N MET A 196 9.35 2.46 -8.94
CA MET A 196 7.90 2.27 -9.11
C MET A 196 7.31 3.18 -10.18
N LEU A 197 7.70 4.47 -10.17
CA LEU A 197 7.24 5.44 -11.19
C LEU A 197 7.75 5.09 -12.59
N THR A 198 9.01 4.70 -12.70
CA THR A 198 9.62 4.30 -13.98
C THR A 198 8.90 3.09 -14.56
N GLN A 199 8.67 2.06 -13.76
CA GLN A 199 7.96 0.87 -14.18
C GLN A 199 6.53 1.18 -14.64
N ALA A 200 5.80 2.00 -13.87
CA ALA A 200 4.42 2.35 -14.22
C ALA A 200 4.31 3.22 -15.48
N LEU A 201 5.26 4.11 -15.71
CA LEU A 201 5.21 5.04 -16.83
C LEU A 201 5.71 4.44 -18.14
N TRP A 202 6.71 3.56 -18.09
CA TRP A 202 7.43 3.09 -19.30
C TRP A 202 7.57 1.57 -19.41
N ASP A 203 7.11 0.82 -18.41
CA ASP A 203 7.15 -0.66 -18.40
C ASP A 203 8.54 -1.28 -18.63
N TYR A 204 9.60 -0.58 -18.15
CA TYR A 204 10.93 -1.19 -18.19
C TYR A 204 11.53 -1.46 -16.84
N ASN A 205 12.35 -2.53 -16.83
CA ASN A 205 13.20 -2.89 -15.71
C ASN A 205 14.56 -2.19 -15.92
N THR A 206 14.95 -1.31 -15.02
CA THR A 206 16.14 -0.46 -15.14
C THR A 206 17.39 -1.19 -14.62
N ASP A 207 17.84 -2.24 -15.30
CA ASP A 207 19.12 -2.89 -14.99
C ASP A 207 20.32 -2.16 -15.65
N ASP A 208 20.05 -1.23 -16.58
CA ASP A 208 21.06 -0.40 -17.24
C ASP A 208 21.20 0.97 -16.54
N PRO A 209 22.41 1.35 -16.06
CA PRO A 209 22.65 2.63 -15.40
C PRO A 209 22.34 3.86 -16.26
N ASP A 210 22.50 3.77 -17.57
CA ASP A 210 22.18 4.86 -18.49
C ASP A 210 20.67 5.06 -18.66
N ASP A 211 19.91 3.98 -18.66
CA ASP A 211 18.44 4.01 -18.68
C ASP A 211 17.88 4.50 -17.34
N GLU A 212 18.51 4.14 -16.23
CA GLU A 212 18.15 4.65 -14.91
C GLU A 212 18.31 6.19 -14.85
N LYS A 213 19.41 6.73 -15.38
CA LYS A 213 19.63 8.18 -15.40
C LYS A 213 18.62 8.89 -16.30
N ARG A 214 18.37 8.37 -17.51
CA ARG A 214 17.36 8.93 -18.44
C ARG A 214 15.97 8.93 -17.83
N SER A 215 15.61 7.86 -17.14
CA SER A 215 14.31 7.73 -16.45
C SER A 215 14.17 8.74 -15.31
N ARG A 216 15.21 8.96 -14.52
CA ARG A 216 15.22 9.98 -13.46
C ARG A 216 15.06 11.40 -14.01
N ASP A 217 15.76 11.73 -15.09
CA ASP A 217 15.64 13.03 -15.75
C ASP A 217 14.24 13.24 -16.34
N ALA A 218 13.65 12.18 -16.89
CA ALA A 218 12.28 12.22 -17.40
C ALA A 218 11.26 12.41 -16.27
N LEU A 219 11.40 11.69 -15.15
CA LEU A 219 10.56 11.87 -13.95
C LEU A 219 10.68 13.28 -13.38
N PHE A 220 11.90 13.82 -13.30
CA PHE A 220 12.14 15.18 -12.85
C PHE A 220 11.39 16.20 -13.72
N ASN A 221 11.45 16.03 -15.04
CA ASN A 221 10.75 16.92 -15.97
C ASN A 221 9.23 16.83 -15.86
N ILE A 222 8.68 15.62 -15.64
CA ILE A 222 7.23 15.44 -15.36
C ILE A 222 6.85 16.14 -14.09
N ALA A 223 7.57 15.89 -12.98
CA ALA A 223 7.31 16.50 -11.68
C ALA A 223 7.40 18.04 -11.75
N LYS A 224 8.40 18.58 -12.46
CA LYS A 224 8.54 20.03 -12.65
C LYS A 224 7.33 20.61 -13.37
N ARG A 225 6.94 20.05 -14.53
CA ARG A 225 5.77 20.54 -15.28
C ARG A 225 4.48 20.47 -14.45
N LEU A 226 4.29 19.38 -13.69
CA LEU A 226 3.14 19.26 -12.79
C LEU A 226 3.14 20.34 -11.71
N ARG A 227 4.28 20.60 -11.06
CA ARG A 227 4.39 21.69 -10.07
C ARG A 227 4.04 23.03 -10.67
N ASP A 228 4.63 23.36 -11.82
CA ASP A 228 4.39 24.64 -12.51
C ASP A 228 2.88 24.82 -12.84
N ARG A 229 2.21 23.75 -13.26
CA ARG A 229 0.77 23.79 -13.58
C ARG A 229 -0.12 23.82 -12.33
N LEU A 230 0.21 23.06 -11.29
CA LEU A 230 -0.53 23.06 -10.04
C LEU A 230 -0.41 24.41 -9.30
N GLN A 231 0.74 25.10 -9.40
CA GLN A 231 0.92 26.43 -8.87
C GLN A 231 0.04 27.50 -9.54
N ILE A 232 -0.43 27.28 -10.76
CA ILE A 232 -1.40 28.18 -11.41
C ILE A 232 -2.77 28.08 -10.70
N VAL A 233 -3.14 26.88 -10.28
CA VAL A 233 -4.42 26.60 -9.63
C VAL A 233 -4.38 26.94 -8.14
N ASP A 234 -3.24 26.67 -7.50
CA ASP A 234 -2.99 26.98 -6.08
C ASP A 234 -1.55 27.50 -5.90
N PRO A 235 -1.34 28.84 -5.97
CA PRO A 235 0.00 29.44 -5.89
C PRO A 235 0.69 29.28 -4.54
N ASP A 236 -0.06 29.08 -3.48
CA ASP A 236 0.44 29.09 -2.11
C ASP A 236 0.91 27.70 -1.64
N TYR A 237 0.72 26.67 -2.47
CA TYR A 237 0.98 25.29 -2.03
C TYR A 237 1.77 24.43 -3.02
N GLU A 238 2.73 23.64 -2.48
CA GLU A 238 3.51 22.67 -3.26
C GLU A 238 3.01 21.23 -3.01
N TYR A 239 2.20 20.71 -3.93
CA TYR A 239 1.59 19.36 -3.84
C TYR A 239 2.55 18.20 -4.03
N ILE A 240 3.70 18.41 -4.67
CA ILE A 240 4.64 17.34 -5.03
C ILE A 240 6.00 17.61 -4.37
N GLU A 241 6.36 16.82 -3.39
CA GLU A 241 7.65 16.89 -2.72
C GLU A 241 8.61 15.83 -3.30
N THR A 242 9.89 16.23 -3.47
CA THR A 242 10.95 15.29 -3.84
C THR A 242 11.54 14.64 -2.58
N VAL A 243 11.47 13.31 -2.51
CA VAL A 243 12.08 12.52 -1.44
C VAL A 243 13.50 12.12 -1.86
N ARG A 244 14.51 12.62 -1.12
CA ARG A 244 15.92 12.30 -1.41
C ARG A 244 16.27 10.88 -0.92
N LYS A 245 17.15 10.21 -1.66
CA LYS A 245 17.75 8.95 -1.23
C LYS A 245 18.55 9.16 0.08
N TRP A 246 18.32 8.29 1.07
CA TRP A 246 19.05 8.33 2.34
C TRP A 246 19.37 6.91 2.82
N GLY A 247 20.65 6.56 2.88
CA GLY A 247 21.07 5.18 3.21
C GLY A 247 20.49 4.16 2.22
N ASN A 248 19.80 3.16 2.76
CA ASN A 248 19.12 2.12 1.96
C ASN A 248 17.73 2.53 1.46
N ARG A 249 17.25 3.74 1.80
CA ARG A 249 15.93 4.23 1.39
C ARG A 249 16.04 4.84 0.00
N GLU A 250 15.31 4.29 -0.95
CA GLU A 250 15.24 4.79 -2.32
C GLU A 250 14.57 6.17 -2.35
N GLY A 251 15.07 7.05 -3.24
CA GLY A 251 14.46 8.36 -3.47
C GLY A 251 13.22 8.24 -4.36
N GLY A 252 12.41 9.30 -4.36
CA GLY A 252 11.18 9.32 -5.15
C GLY A 252 10.44 10.64 -4.99
N TYR A 253 9.12 10.56 -5.06
CA TYR A 253 8.22 11.69 -4.88
C TYR A 253 7.08 11.30 -3.94
N LYS A 254 6.52 12.27 -3.26
CA LYS A 254 5.30 12.09 -2.47
C LYS A 254 4.33 13.24 -2.69
N PHE A 255 3.06 12.95 -2.46
CA PHE A 255 2.02 13.97 -2.39
C PHE A 255 2.08 14.65 -1.01
N ASN A 256 2.07 15.97 -0.98
CA ASN A 256 2.12 16.72 0.26
C ASN A 256 0.72 16.98 0.83
N LYS A 257 0.69 17.09 2.15
CA LYS A 257 -0.49 17.52 2.91
C LYS A 257 -0.51 19.03 3.00
N HIS A 258 -1.66 19.66 2.67
CA HIS A 258 -1.94 21.07 2.96
C HIS A 258 -1.99 21.34 4.47
#